data_fbf31ec5d91be5915fe2eea5fd52a55a
#
_entry.id   fbf31ec5d91be5915fe2eea5fd52a55a
#
_cell.length_a   1.000
_cell.length_b   1.000
_cell.length_c   1.000
_cell.angle_alpha   90.00
_cell.angle_beta   90.00
_cell.angle_gamma   90.00
#
_symmetry.space_group_name_H-M   'P 1'
#
loop_
_entity.id
_entity.type
_entity.pdbx_description
1 polymer ?
#
loop_
_entity_poly.entity_id
_entity_poly.type
_entity_poly.pdbx_seq_one_letter_code
_entity_poly.pdbx_strand_id
1 'polypeptide(L)'
;SIDWTSIVKRRGFEDVVGHTDKISQLERILSRKNAGNALIIGEPGVGKKNIIHGLIRKSIVNQSTKEINGNRFVELDIVSLSASITSFEQMEKIIDQCFREVIHARNVILIINDFHDFLGGKQKAGIIDISGLIGNYLNSPYFKIICLTSYNGLHNYIEKKPSILAEFQKIEVEEMSKDDTIEILENKVFSVEAENKKFIPFNSLKEIVNVCEKYIFDFPFPQKAINILEETALLKDSKVVTPEDIHTLVSEKTQIPIGKIRSQEKEILLDLEAILQKRVVGQEEAIKEISSALRRARTGVQTRKGPMGSFLFLGPTGVGKTETAKALAETYFKSEENIIRLDMSEFQRIEDIE
;
A
#
# COMPACT_ATOMS: atom_id res chain seq x y z
N SER A 1 22.64 11.38 2.29
CA SER A 1 22.55 10.10 1.55
C SER A 1 22.56 8.93 2.53
N ILE A 2 21.84 7.87 2.17
CA ILE A 2 21.70 6.65 2.98
C ILE A 2 22.37 5.50 2.22
N ASP A 3 23.36 4.84 2.83
CA ASP A 3 24.02 3.67 2.24
C ASP A 3 23.27 2.39 2.60
N TRP A 4 22.42 1.93 1.70
CA TRP A 4 21.62 0.71 1.88
C TRP A 4 22.47 -0.57 1.94
N THR A 5 23.62 -0.59 1.24
CA THR A 5 24.55 -1.73 1.31
C THR A 5 25.06 -1.94 2.72
N SER A 6 25.41 -0.85 3.39
CA SER A 6 25.86 -0.88 4.79
C SER A 6 24.73 -1.27 5.74
N ILE A 7 23.48 -0.83 5.49
CA ILE A 7 22.32 -1.19 6.30
C ILE A 7 22.02 -2.69 6.19
N VAL A 8 21.97 -3.22 4.96
CA VAL A 8 21.72 -4.66 4.73
C VAL A 8 22.80 -5.53 5.36
N LYS A 9 24.09 -5.10 5.29
CA LYS A 9 25.19 -5.82 5.96
C LYS A 9 25.04 -5.89 7.48
N ARG A 10 24.52 -4.81 8.10
CA ARG A 10 24.39 -4.72 9.58
C ARG A 10 23.15 -5.47 10.10
N ARG A 11 22.04 -5.44 9.38
CA ARG A 11 20.77 -6.09 9.81
C ARG A 11 20.79 -7.61 9.67
N GLY A 12 21.80 -8.18 9.04
CA GLY A 12 21.80 -9.59 8.67
C GLY A 12 20.96 -9.85 7.39
N PHE A 13 21.01 -11.08 6.92
CA PHE A 13 20.34 -11.48 5.68
C PHE A 13 18.95 -12.03 6.01
N GLU A 14 17.97 -11.17 6.28
CA GLU A 14 16.58 -11.61 6.23
C GLU A 14 16.24 -12.05 4.81
N ASP A 15 15.57 -13.18 4.66
CA ASP A 15 15.14 -13.65 3.36
C ASP A 15 14.10 -12.69 2.79
N VAL A 16 14.34 -12.20 1.59
CA VAL A 16 13.37 -11.39 0.86
C VAL A 16 12.36 -12.34 0.25
N VAL A 17 11.18 -12.40 0.85
CA VAL A 17 10.06 -13.18 0.36
C VAL A 17 9.35 -12.44 -0.76
N GLY A 18 8.95 -13.17 -1.78
CA GLY A 18 8.22 -12.64 -2.94
C GLY A 18 9.08 -11.83 -3.90
N HIS A 19 8.49 -11.38 -4.98
CA HIS A 19 9.10 -10.52 -6.00
C HIS A 19 10.41 -11.03 -6.61
N THR A 20 10.70 -12.34 -6.57
CA THR A 20 11.94 -12.92 -7.09
C THR A 20 12.11 -12.66 -8.60
N ASP A 21 11.02 -12.65 -9.35
CA ASP A 21 10.97 -12.27 -10.76
C ASP A 21 11.34 -10.79 -10.97
N LYS A 22 10.86 -9.89 -10.12
CA LYS A 22 11.14 -8.45 -10.16
C LYS A 22 12.59 -8.15 -9.77
N ILE A 23 13.14 -8.86 -8.79
CA ILE A 23 14.57 -8.78 -8.45
C ILE A 23 15.42 -9.18 -9.66
N SER A 24 15.06 -10.27 -10.34
CA SER A 24 15.76 -10.75 -11.54
C SER A 24 15.60 -9.79 -12.72
N GLN A 25 14.45 -9.12 -12.84
CA GLN A 25 14.22 -8.08 -13.84
C GLN A 25 15.08 -6.85 -13.55
N LEU A 26 15.14 -6.38 -12.31
CA LEU A 26 15.98 -5.28 -11.88
C LEU A 26 17.47 -5.57 -12.15
N GLU A 27 17.91 -6.78 -11.81
CA GLU A 27 19.27 -7.26 -12.07
C GLU A 27 19.62 -7.18 -13.57
N ARG A 28 18.73 -7.65 -14.44
CA ARG A 28 18.94 -7.60 -15.91
C ARG A 28 19.01 -6.16 -16.44
N ILE A 29 18.18 -5.25 -15.91
CA ILE A 29 18.18 -3.84 -16.32
C ILE A 29 19.50 -3.19 -15.95
N LEU A 30 19.93 -3.31 -14.71
CA LEU A 30 21.14 -2.68 -14.19
C LEU A 30 22.44 -3.29 -14.78
N SER A 31 22.37 -4.52 -15.29
CA SER A 31 23.50 -5.18 -15.96
C SER A 31 23.76 -4.70 -17.39
N ARG A 32 22.84 -3.90 -17.95
CA ARG A 32 23.04 -3.34 -19.30
C ARG A 32 24.21 -2.37 -19.33
N LYS A 33 24.94 -2.38 -20.46
CA LYS A 33 26.06 -1.44 -20.68
C LYS A 33 25.58 -0.01 -20.94
N ASN A 34 24.44 0.14 -21.61
CA ASN A 34 23.82 1.43 -21.92
C ASN A 34 22.40 1.48 -21.35
N ALA A 35 21.99 2.64 -20.87
CA ALA A 35 20.65 2.88 -20.31
C ALA A 35 20.22 1.83 -19.25
N GLY A 36 21.11 1.57 -18.28
CA GLY A 36 20.85 0.67 -17.16
C GLY A 36 20.04 1.33 -16.03
N ASN A 37 18.98 2.10 -16.37
CA ASN A 37 18.18 2.84 -15.41
C ASN A 37 16.84 2.15 -15.20
N ALA A 38 16.44 1.94 -13.94
CA ALA A 38 15.20 1.25 -13.56
C ALA A 38 14.22 2.23 -12.94
N LEU A 39 12.94 2.15 -13.36
CA LEU A 39 11.82 2.84 -12.73
C LEU A 39 10.89 1.79 -12.12
N ILE A 40 10.88 1.68 -10.79
CA ILE A 40 10.02 0.75 -10.06
C ILE A 40 8.72 1.48 -9.70
N ILE A 41 7.61 0.96 -10.21
CA ILE A 41 6.28 1.56 -10.12
C ILE A 41 5.41 0.65 -9.24
N GLY A 42 4.66 1.22 -8.33
CA GLY A 42 3.69 0.48 -7.51
C GLY A 42 3.21 1.32 -6.33
N GLU A 43 2.12 0.92 -5.74
CA GLU A 43 1.54 1.64 -4.62
C GLU A 43 2.45 1.61 -3.37
N PRO A 44 2.34 2.61 -2.47
CA PRO A 44 3.02 2.56 -1.18
C PRO A 44 2.67 1.28 -0.43
N GLY A 45 3.67 0.54 0.07
CA GLY A 45 3.43 -0.70 0.84
C GLY A 45 3.50 -2.01 0.06
N VAL A 46 3.61 -2.01 -1.29
CA VAL A 46 3.73 -3.26 -2.09
C VAL A 46 5.09 -3.94 -2.01
N GLY A 47 6.08 -3.35 -1.33
CA GLY A 47 7.40 -3.96 -1.18
C GLY A 47 8.46 -3.50 -2.19
N LYS A 48 8.30 -2.34 -2.85
CA LYS A 48 9.30 -1.79 -3.80
C LYS A 48 10.73 -1.77 -3.25
N LYS A 49 10.89 -1.37 -1.98
CA LYS A 49 12.20 -1.33 -1.31
C LYS A 49 12.78 -2.71 -1.08
N ASN A 50 11.95 -3.72 -0.84
CA ASN A 50 12.39 -5.10 -0.63
C ASN A 50 13.01 -5.71 -1.89
N ILE A 51 12.54 -5.31 -3.09
CA ILE A 51 13.16 -5.72 -4.37
C ILE A 51 14.61 -5.25 -4.44
N ILE A 52 14.87 -4.01 -4.02
CA ILE A 52 16.23 -3.45 -3.99
C ILE A 52 17.07 -4.14 -2.92
N HIS A 53 16.52 -4.38 -1.73
CA HIS A 53 17.20 -5.12 -0.67
C HIS A 53 17.58 -6.55 -1.11
N GLY A 54 16.69 -7.24 -1.84
CA GLY A 54 16.97 -8.54 -2.43
C GLY A 54 18.14 -8.53 -3.41
N LEU A 55 18.21 -7.51 -4.27
CA LEU A 55 19.33 -7.33 -5.19
C LEU A 55 20.63 -7.01 -4.46
N ILE A 56 20.58 -6.13 -3.45
CA ILE A 56 21.75 -5.80 -2.62
C ILE A 56 22.30 -7.07 -1.94
N ARG A 57 21.41 -7.90 -1.38
CA ARG A 57 21.80 -9.17 -0.77
C ARG A 57 22.52 -10.08 -1.77
N LYS A 58 21.94 -10.29 -2.97
CA LYS A 58 22.60 -11.05 -4.03
C LYS A 58 23.97 -10.49 -4.40
N SER A 59 24.09 -9.16 -4.48
CA SER A 59 25.37 -8.49 -4.78
C SER A 59 26.43 -8.73 -3.69
N ILE A 60 26.04 -8.69 -2.42
CA ILE A 60 26.97 -8.88 -1.29
C ILE A 60 27.49 -10.32 -1.25
N VAL A 61 26.65 -11.31 -1.53
CA VAL A 61 27.05 -12.74 -1.53
C VAL A 61 27.60 -13.22 -2.88
N ASN A 62 27.86 -12.29 -3.81
CA ASN A 62 28.36 -12.57 -5.16
C ASN A 62 27.47 -13.51 -6.01
N GLN A 63 26.15 -13.47 -5.77
CA GLN A 63 25.14 -14.23 -6.52
C GLN A 63 24.46 -13.40 -7.62
N SER A 64 24.96 -12.21 -7.89
CA SER A 64 24.49 -11.34 -8.95
C SER A 64 25.48 -11.31 -10.12
N THR A 65 25.18 -10.49 -11.15
CA THR A 65 26.08 -10.31 -12.30
C THR A 65 27.34 -9.54 -11.91
N LYS A 66 28.40 -9.67 -12.71
CA LYS A 66 29.70 -8.97 -12.48
C LYS A 66 29.54 -7.46 -12.45
N GLU A 67 28.59 -6.94 -13.20
CA GLU A 67 28.27 -5.50 -13.30
C GLU A 67 27.59 -4.95 -12.05
N ILE A 68 27.09 -5.82 -11.16
CA ILE A 68 26.36 -5.45 -9.94
C ILE A 68 27.12 -5.86 -8.68
N ASN A 69 27.81 -6.99 -8.71
CA ASN A 69 28.58 -7.46 -7.58
C ASN A 69 29.61 -6.43 -7.11
N GLY A 70 29.61 -6.17 -5.80
CA GLY A 70 30.52 -5.19 -5.20
C GLY A 70 30.09 -3.73 -5.33
N ASN A 71 28.98 -3.42 -6.01
CA ASN A 71 28.45 -2.07 -6.06
C ASN A 71 27.82 -1.65 -4.74
N ARG A 72 27.91 -0.36 -4.47
CA ARG A 72 27.21 0.29 -3.35
C ARG A 72 25.89 0.84 -3.85
N PHE A 73 24.84 0.60 -3.10
CA PHE A 73 23.50 1.14 -3.35
C PHE A 73 23.27 2.28 -2.38
N VAL A 74 23.16 3.50 -2.93
CA VAL A 74 23.09 4.72 -2.14
C VAL A 74 21.84 5.49 -2.48
N GLU A 75 20.98 5.74 -1.48
CA GLU A 75 19.81 6.60 -1.63
C GLU A 75 20.20 8.06 -1.48
N LEU A 76 19.83 8.87 -2.47
CA LEU A 76 19.91 10.30 -2.41
C LEU A 76 18.65 10.86 -1.77
N ASP A 77 18.77 11.25 -0.50
CA ASP A 77 17.69 11.89 0.26
C ASP A 77 17.63 13.38 -0.09
N ILE A 78 16.90 13.67 -1.15
CA ILE A 78 16.73 15.04 -1.66
C ILE A 78 15.88 15.87 -0.68
N VAL A 79 14.94 15.25 0.03
CA VAL A 79 14.08 15.93 1.01
C VAL A 79 14.91 16.47 2.17
N SER A 80 15.79 15.67 2.75
CA SER A 80 16.69 16.13 3.82
C SER A 80 17.68 17.17 3.33
N LEU A 81 18.12 17.10 2.07
CA LEU A 81 18.96 18.13 1.46
C LEU A 81 18.19 19.46 1.34
N SER A 82 16.93 19.44 0.89
CA SER A 82 16.11 20.64 0.75
C SER A 82 15.83 21.34 2.08
N ALA A 83 15.72 20.60 3.17
CA ALA A 83 15.50 21.17 4.50
C ALA A 83 16.75 21.93 5.04
N SER A 84 17.94 21.61 4.54
CA SER A 84 19.20 22.19 5.01
C SER A 84 19.74 23.32 4.14
N ILE A 85 19.16 23.54 2.95
CA ILE A 85 19.66 24.49 1.95
C ILE A 85 18.56 25.46 1.56
N THR A 86 18.82 26.75 1.69
CA THR A 86 17.85 27.83 1.41
C THR A 86 17.88 28.33 -0.04
N SER A 87 18.94 28.03 -0.80
CA SER A 87 19.10 28.48 -2.17
C SER A 87 18.95 27.35 -3.18
N PHE A 88 18.06 27.54 -4.14
CA PHE A 88 17.85 26.62 -5.27
C PHE A 88 19.14 26.31 -6.04
N GLU A 89 19.94 27.35 -6.36
CA GLU A 89 21.18 27.21 -7.10
C GLU A 89 22.23 26.37 -6.34
N GLN A 90 22.29 26.52 -5.01
CA GLN A 90 23.21 25.73 -4.19
C GLN A 90 22.81 24.25 -4.19
N MET A 91 21.51 23.96 -4.13
CA MET A 91 21.01 22.61 -4.15
C MET A 91 21.27 21.92 -5.49
N GLU A 92 21.01 22.62 -6.61
CA GLU A 92 21.30 22.12 -7.95
C GLU A 92 22.79 21.76 -8.09
N LYS A 93 23.70 22.64 -7.63
CA LYS A 93 25.14 22.37 -7.61
C LYS A 93 25.51 21.14 -6.78
N ILE A 94 24.89 20.95 -5.63
CA ILE A 94 25.18 19.79 -4.77
C ILE A 94 24.70 18.50 -5.44
N ILE A 95 23.50 18.50 -6.03
CA ILE A 95 22.98 17.34 -6.75
C ILE A 95 23.85 17.02 -7.96
N ASP A 96 24.25 18.03 -8.74
CA ASP A 96 25.15 17.86 -9.86
C ASP A 96 26.50 17.26 -9.43
N GLN A 97 27.08 17.76 -8.33
CA GLN A 97 28.27 17.18 -7.74
C GLN A 97 28.08 15.71 -7.34
N CYS A 98 26.93 15.37 -6.67
CA CYS A 98 26.64 13.99 -6.34
C CYS A 98 26.57 13.08 -7.58
N PHE A 99 25.94 13.53 -8.67
CA PHE A 99 25.88 12.76 -9.91
C PHE A 99 27.26 12.56 -10.56
N ARG A 100 28.10 13.58 -10.54
CA ARG A 100 29.51 13.47 -11.00
C ARG A 100 30.32 12.50 -10.16
N GLU A 101 30.14 12.51 -8.84
CA GLU A 101 30.82 11.58 -7.92
C GLU A 101 30.39 10.13 -8.19
N VAL A 102 29.10 9.88 -8.46
CA VAL A 102 28.60 8.55 -8.85
C VAL A 102 29.28 8.03 -10.11
N ILE A 103 29.41 8.88 -11.16
CA ILE A 103 30.09 8.50 -12.39
C ILE A 103 31.58 8.23 -12.16
N HIS A 104 32.26 9.06 -11.35
CA HIS A 104 33.68 8.88 -11.04
C HIS A 104 33.94 7.61 -10.24
N ALA A 105 33.07 7.29 -9.28
CA ALA A 105 33.20 6.12 -8.43
C ALA A 105 33.02 4.80 -9.19
N ARG A 106 32.19 4.77 -10.25
CA ARG A 106 31.91 3.62 -11.13
C ARG A 106 31.33 2.36 -10.44
N ASN A 107 31.20 2.39 -9.12
CA ASN A 107 30.71 1.28 -8.31
C ASN A 107 29.53 1.71 -7.42
N VAL A 108 28.80 2.73 -7.80
CA VAL A 108 27.64 3.24 -7.08
C VAL A 108 26.41 3.13 -7.97
N ILE A 109 25.34 2.53 -7.43
CA ILE A 109 24.01 2.55 -8.00
C ILE A 109 23.18 3.51 -7.13
N LEU A 110 22.68 4.57 -7.76
CA LEU A 110 21.92 5.61 -7.07
C LEU A 110 20.46 5.17 -6.92
N ILE A 111 19.85 5.52 -5.80
CA ILE A 111 18.42 5.29 -5.55
C ILE A 111 17.77 6.64 -5.29
N ILE A 112 16.63 6.91 -5.96
CA ILE A 112 15.79 8.06 -5.67
C ILE A 112 14.37 7.54 -5.34
N ASN A 113 13.92 7.80 -4.13
CA ASN A 113 12.57 7.50 -3.70
C ASN A 113 11.63 8.65 -4.11
N ASP A 114 10.36 8.33 -4.38
CA ASP A 114 9.32 9.28 -4.78
C ASP A 114 9.79 10.24 -5.90
N PHE A 115 10.41 9.64 -6.93
CA PHE A 115 11.05 10.36 -8.04
C PHE A 115 10.15 11.38 -8.73
N HIS A 116 8.85 11.13 -8.76
CA HIS A 116 7.85 12.03 -9.33
C HIS A 116 7.81 13.40 -8.66
N ASP A 117 8.12 13.50 -7.37
CA ASP A 117 8.14 14.77 -6.65
C ASP A 117 9.21 15.73 -7.19
N PHE A 118 10.24 15.18 -7.83
CA PHE A 118 11.39 15.94 -8.33
C PHE A 118 11.34 16.22 -9.84
N LEU A 119 10.19 15.99 -10.50
CA LEU A 119 10.02 16.16 -11.94
C LEU A 119 9.05 17.28 -12.33
N GLY A 120 9.01 18.37 -11.57
CA GLY A 120 8.23 19.55 -11.95
C GLY A 120 6.76 19.49 -11.54
N GLY A 121 6.44 18.78 -10.45
CA GLY A 121 5.19 18.91 -9.76
C GLY A 121 5.00 20.33 -9.23
N LYS A 122 3.72 20.75 -9.06
CA LYS A 122 3.33 22.06 -8.52
C LYS A 122 4.30 22.49 -7.42
N GLN A 123 4.84 23.68 -7.53
CA GLN A 123 5.74 24.30 -6.56
C GLN A 123 5.16 24.23 -5.13
N LYS A 124 5.35 23.09 -4.48
CA LYS A 124 5.37 23.11 -3.01
C LYS A 124 6.67 23.81 -2.65
N ALA A 125 6.59 24.85 -1.86
CA ALA A 125 7.76 25.59 -1.39
C ALA A 125 8.81 24.58 -0.88
N GLY A 126 10.00 24.53 -1.52
CA GLY A 126 11.09 23.63 -1.15
C GLY A 126 11.28 22.36 -2.02
N ILE A 127 10.48 22.09 -3.02
CA ILE A 127 10.70 20.97 -3.96
C ILE A 127 11.39 21.48 -5.23
N ILE A 128 12.45 20.78 -5.62
CA ILE A 128 13.30 21.13 -6.77
C ILE A 128 12.95 20.25 -7.96
N ASP A 129 12.82 20.87 -9.13
CA ASP A 129 12.76 20.15 -10.39
C ASP A 129 14.19 19.80 -10.86
N ILE A 130 14.54 18.52 -10.76
CA ILE A 130 15.85 18.00 -11.21
C ILE A 130 15.80 17.45 -12.65
N SER A 131 14.69 17.59 -13.35
CA SER A 131 14.50 16.95 -14.66
C SER A 131 15.52 17.39 -15.70
N GLY A 132 15.84 18.69 -15.74
CA GLY A 132 16.87 19.23 -16.64
C GLY A 132 18.27 18.73 -16.31
N LEU A 133 18.55 18.60 -15.00
CA LEU A 133 19.87 18.15 -14.55
C LEU A 133 20.07 16.65 -14.80
N ILE A 134 19.14 15.81 -14.37
CA ILE A 134 19.29 14.35 -14.43
C ILE A 134 19.35 13.85 -15.89
N GLY A 135 18.62 14.48 -16.80
CA GLY A 135 18.63 14.13 -18.23
C GLY A 135 20.03 14.07 -18.85
N ASN A 136 20.94 14.92 -18.38
CA ASN A 136 22.34 14.96 -18.88
C ASN A 136 23.14 13.72 -18.46
N TYR A 137 22.71 12.99 -17.43
CA TYR A 137 23.42 11.88 -16.84
C TYR A 137 22.87 10.51 -17.22
N LEU A 138 21.54 10.41 -17.50
CA LEU A 138 20.85 9.14 -17.75
C LEU A 138 21.43 8.32 -18.92
N ASN A 139 22.03 8.98 -19.92
CA ASN A 139 22.65 8.34 -21.07
C ASN A 139 24.08 7.85 -20.80
N SER A 140 24.68 8.17 -19.65
CA SER A 140 26.00 7.73 -19.30
C SER A 140 26.06 6.25 -18.92
N PRO A 141 26.95 5.44 -19.50
CA PRO A 141 27.10 4.03 -19.16
C PRO A 141 27.58 3.79 -17.71
N TYR A 142 28.15 4.82 -17.10
CA TYR A 142 28.64 4.78 -15.71
C TYR A 142 27.65 5.35 -14.69
N PHE A 143 26.51 5.87 -15.15
CA PHE A 143 25.46 6.37 -14.28
C PHE A 143 24.32 5.37 -14.26
N LYS A 144 24.14 4.67 -13.13
CA LYS A 144 23.07 3.70 -12.93
C LYS A 144 22.17 4.17 -11.81
N ILE A 145 20.87 4.20 -12.07
CA ILE A 145 19.90 4.72 -11.13
C ILE A 145 18.67 3.83 -11.02
N ILE A 146 18.14 3.73 -9.81
CA ILE A 146 16.85 3.11 -9.51
C ILE A 146 15.94 4.20 -8.97
N CYS A 147 14.88 4.50 -9.68
CA CYS A 147 13.85 5.43 -9.23
C CYS A 147 12.60 4.68 -8.79
N LEU A 148 12.00 5.12 -7.69
CA LEU A 148 10.75 4.58 -7.15
C LEU A 148 9.64 5.60 -7.36
N THR A 149 8.45 5.13 -7.75
CA THR A 149 7.25 5.97 -7.91
C THR A 149 5.97 5.19 -7.63
N SER A 150 4.86 5.91 -7.46
CA SER A 150 3.50 5.34 -7.48
C SER A 150 2.90 5.41 -8.88
N TYR A 151 1.77 4.74 -9.13
CA TYR A 151 1.03 4.87 -10.39
C TYR A 151 0.55 6.32 -10.61
N ASN A 152 0.05 6.95 -9.56
CA ASN A 152 -0.34 8.36 -9.61
C ASN A 152 0.86 9.27 -9.97
N GLY A 153 2.02 9.03 -9.35
CA GLY A 153 3.26 9.76 -9.67
C GLY A 153 3.73 9.56 -11.11
N LEU A 154 3.59 8.34 -11.64
CA LEU A 154 3.91 8.03 -13.03
C LEU A 154 3.02 8.84 -13.98
N HIS A 155 1.69 8.72 -13.87
CA HIS A 155 0.75 9.33 -14.81
C HIS A 155 0.72 10.86 -14.73
N ASN A 156 0.76 11.42 -13.54
CA ASN A 156 0.61 12.86 -13.36
C ASN A 156 1.89 13.65 -13.63
N TYR A 157 3.08 13.03 -13.49
CA TYR A 157 4.36 13.76 -13.56
C TYR A 157 5.34 13.17 -14.57
N ILE A 158 5.61 11.85 -14.51
CA ILE A 158 6.70 11.26 -15.28
C ILE A 158 6.33 11.12 -16.77
N GLU A 159 5.10 10.69 -17.08
CA GLU A 159 4.63 10.54 -18.46
C GLU A 159 4.53 11.87 -19.22
N LYS A 160 4.42 12.98 -18.49
CA LYS A 160 4.50 14.33 -19.07
C LYS A 160 5.90 14.75 -19.52
N LYS A 161 6.93 13.92 -19.21
CA LYS A 161 8.33 14.12 -19.62
C LYS A 161 8.87 12.92 -20.41
N PRO A 162 8.41 12.73 -21.66
CA PRO A 162 8.72 11.54 -22.48
C PRO A 162 10.23 11.32 -22.68
N SER A 163 11.01 12.39 -22.74
CA SER A 163 12.46 12.32 -22.92
C SER A 163 13.17 11.66 -21.71
N ILE A 164 12.67 11.90 -20.50
CA ILE A 164 13.20 11.25 -19.30
C ILE A 164 12.70 9.83 -19.21
N LEU A 165 11.40 9.61 -19.45
CA LEU A 165 10.80 8.29 -19.37
C LEU A 165 11.45 7.29 -20.34
N ALA A 166 11.85 7.73 -21.52
CA ALA A 166 12.50 6.89 -22.53
C ALA A 166 13.84 6.27 -22.04
N GLU A 167 14.49 6.92 -21.07
CA GLU A 167 15.78 6.45 -20.51
C GLU A 167 15.60 5.40 -19.40
N PHE A 168 14.35 5.11 -19.00
CA PHE A 168 14.05 4.16 -17.94
C PHE A 168 13.39 2.88 -18.48
N GLN A 169 13.75 1.75 -17.84
CA GLN A 169 13.00 0.51 -17.99
C GLN A 169 12.03 0.38 -16.80
N LYS A 170 10.75 0.22 -17.10
CA LYS A 170 9.68 0.11 -16.10
C LYS A 170 9.68 -1.29 -15.46
N ILE A 171 9.50 -1.34 -14.14
CA ILE A 171 9.22 -2.54 -13.35
C ILE A 171 7.94 -2.25 -12.55
N GLU A 172 6.85 -2.86 -12.94
CA GLU A 172 5.59 -2.73 -12.24
C GLU A 172 5.50 -3.75 -11.10
N VAL A 173 5.13 -3.26 -9.91
CA VAL A 173 5.03 -4.05 -8.69
C VAL A 173 3.59 -4.03 -8.21
N GLU A 174 2.93 -5.14 -8.38
CA GLU A 174 1.56 -5.38 -7.94
C GLU A 174 1.49 -5.78 -6.47
N GLU A 175 0.28 -5.79 -5.92
CA GLU A 175 0.01 -6.29 -4.58
C GLU A 175 0.41 -7.76 -4.47
N MET A 176 1.03 -8.13 -3.34
CA MET A 176 1.48 -9.50 -3.10
C MET A 176 0.32 -10.48 -2.95
N SER A 177 0.58 -11.74 -3.30
CA SER A 177 -0.35 -12.83 -3.05
C SER A 177 -0.56 -13.05 -1.54
N LYS A 178 -1.66 -13.70 -1.16
CA LYS A 178 -1.91 -14.07 0.23
C LYS A 178 -0.85 -15.02 0.77
N ASP A 179 -0.44 -15.98 -0.04
CA ASP A 179 0.53 -16.99 0.38
C ASP A 179 1.90 -16.37 0.64
N ASP A 180 2.38 -15.51 -0.26
CA ASP A 180 3.62 -14.74 -0.05
C ASP A 180 3.50 -13.81 1.17
N THR A 181 2.32 -13.21 1.38
CA THR A 181 2.07 -12.35 2.56
C THR A 181 2.14 -13.15 3.84
N ILE A 182 1.56 -14.36 3.89
CA ILE A 182 1.65 -15.24 5.07
C ILE A 182 3.13 -15.57 5.36
N GLU A 183 3.93 -15.91 4.35
CA GLU A 183 5.36 -16.20 4.51
C GLU A 183 6.13 -14.98 5.07
N ILE A 184 5.80 -13.77 4.63
CA ILE A 184 6.36 -12.54 5.19
C ILE A 184 6.00 -12.39 6.68
N LEU A 185 4.73 -12.64 7.04
CA LEU A 185 4.29 -12.58 8.43
C LEU A 185 4.99 -13.63 9.29
N GLU A 186 5.21 -14.86 8.78
CA GLU A 186 5.96 -15.91 9.47
C GLU A 186 7.41 -15.49 9.77
N ASN A 187 8.07 -14.81 8.84
CA ASN A 187 9.42 -14.29 9.07
C ASN A 187 9.43 -13.13 10.08
N LYS A 188 8.40 -12.27 10.03
CA LYS A 188 8.33 -11.08 10.88
C LYS A 188 7.82 -11.38 12.30
N VAL A 189 7.00 -12.41 12.48
CA VAL A 189 6.35 -12.72 13.75
C VAL A 189 7.35 -12.90 14.89
N PHE A 190 8.49 -13.54 14.65
CA PHE A 190 9.50 -13.79 15.69
C PHE A 190 10.02 -12.49 16.34
N SER A 191 10.27 -11.45 15.55
CA SER A 191 10.67 -10.15 16.08
C SER A 191 9.55 -9.48 16.87
N VAL A 192 8.31 -9.54 16.34
CA VAL A 192 7.13 -8.96 16.98
C VAL A 192 6.79 -9.66 18.30
N GLU A 193 6.90 -10.99 18.35
CA GLU A 193 6.72 -11.79 19.58
C GLU A 193 7.77 -11.46 20.64
N ALA A 194 9.03 -11.34 20.22
CA ALA A 194 10.14 -11.04 21.13
C ALA A 194 10.00 -9.63 21.75
N GLU A 195 9.64 -8.63 20.94
CA GLU A 195 9.44 -7.24 21.38
C GLU A 195 8.26 -7.10 22.34
N ASN A 196 7.15 -7.81 22.08
CA ASN A 196 5.90 -7.65 22.81
C ASN A 196 5.68 -8.74 23.88
N LYS A 197 6.55 -9.74 23.98
CA LYS A 197 6.44 -10.89 24.89
C LYS A 197 5.11 -11.64 24.76
N LYS A 198 4.67 -11.81 23.51
CA LYS A 198 3.42 -12.48 23.14
C LYS A 198 3.70 -13.64 22.21
N PHE A 199 2.79 -14.60 22.18
CA PHE A 199 2.79 -15.69 21.22
C PHE A 199 1.69 -15.50 20.19
N ILE A 200 2.00 -15.58 18.91
CA ILE A 200 1.08 -15.37 17.77
C ILE A 200 1.00 -16.65 16.94
N PRO A 201 0.00 -17.50 17.17
CA PRO A 201 -0.14 -18.77 16.45
C PRO A 201 -0.31 -18.57 14.95
N PHE A 202 0.11 -19.57 14.18
CA PHE A 202 -0.02 -19.56 12.71
C PHE A 202 -1.46 -19.31 12.21
N ASN A 203 -2.46 -19.86 12.93
CA ASN A 203 -3.87 -19.60 12.60
C ASN A 203 -4.23 -18.11 12.71
N SER A 204 -3.61 -17.40 13.63
CA SER A 204 -3.79 -15.94 13.77
C SER A 204 -3.15 -15.18 12.60
N LEU A 205 -1.99 -15.62 12.11
CA LEU A 205 -1.36 -15.03 10.91
C LEU A 205 -2.25 -15.19 9.67
N LYS A 206 -2.80 -16.38 9.47
CA LYS A 206 -3.77 -16.63 8.37
C LYS A 206 -5.02 -15.76 8.51
N GLU A 207 -5.52 -15.62 9.74
CA GLU A 207 -6.71 -14.80 9.96
C GLU A 207 -6.44 -13.31 9.74
N ILE A 208 -5.26 -12.80 10.10
CA ILE A 208 -4.83 -11.44 9.75
C ILE A 208 -4.95 -11.22 8.24
N VAL A 209 -4.41 -12.11 7.42
CA VAL A 209 -4.45 -11.97 5.96
C VAL A 209 -5.89 -12.03 5.44
N ASN A 210 -6.71 -12.96 5.96
CA ASN A 210 -8.12 -13.11 5.54
C ASN A 210 -8.95 -11.87 5.86
N VAL A 211 -8.76 -11.30 7.05
CA VAL A 211 -9.51 -10.13 7.49
C VAL A 211 -9.04 -8.88 6.76
N CYS A 212 -7.72 -8.73 6.55
CA CYS A 212 -7.17 -7.62 5.78
C CYS A 212 -7.67 -7.60 4.33
N GLU A 213 -7.78 -8.77 3.69
CA GLU A 213 -8.32 -8.85 2.31
C GLU A 213 -9.74 -8.31 2.22
N LYS A 214 -10.56 -8.58 3.24
CA LYS A 214 -12.00 -8.28 3.21
C LYS A 214 -12.35 -6.89 3.71
N TYR A 215 -11.57 -6.33 4.62
CA TYR A 215 -11.98 -5.17 5.41
C TYR A 215 -10.97 -4.03 5.44
N ILE A 216 -9.71 -4.24 4.97
CA ILE A 216 -8.67 -3.21 4.96
C ILE A 216 -8.29 -2.89 3.51
N PHE A 217 -8.56 -1.66 3.08
CA PHE A 217 -8.34 -1.20 1.70
C PHE A 217 -7.36 -0.02 1.59
N ASP A 218 -6.93 0.54 2.72
CA ASP A 218 -6.05 1.72 2.77
C ASP A 218 -4.65 1.45 2.22
N PHE A 219 -4.18 0.22 2.37
CA PHE A 219 -2.86 -0.22 1.92
C PHE A 219 -2.94 -1.57 1.20
N PRO A 220 -2.05 -1.82 0.23
CA PRO A 220 -1.91 -3.15 -0.39
C PRO A 220 -1.21 -4.15 0.54
N PHE A 221 -1.30 -5.43 0.20
CA PHE A 221 -0.42 -6.44 0.78
C PHE A 221 1.03 -6.21 0.33
N PRO A 222 2.03 -6.48 1.21
CA PRO A 222 1.90 -7.05 2.55
C PRO A 222 1.67 -6.01 3.65
N GLN A 223 1.72 -4.70 3.36
CA GLN A 223 1.76 -3.64 4.37
C GLN A 223 0.55 -3.66 5.31
N LYS A 224 -0.68 -3.82 4.78
CA LYS A 224 -1.88 -3.89 5.62
C LYS A 224 -1.84 -5.05 6.63
N ALA A 225 -1.32 -6.20 6.22
CA ALA A 225 -1.21 -7.36 7.11
C ALA A 225 -0.11 -7.17 8.18
N ILE A 226 1.02 -6.56 7.80
CA ILE A 226 2.08 -6.20 8.72
C ILE A 226 1.59 -5.23 9.79
N ASN A 227 0.86 -4.19 9.39
CA ASN A 227 0.30 -3.21 10.31
C ASN A 227 -0.64 -3.88 11.33
N ILE A 228 -1.54 -4.76 10.88
CA ILE A 228 -2.46 -5.49 11.77
C ILE A 228 -1.71 -6.45 12.69
N LEU A 229 -0.65 -7.13 12.20
CA LEU A 229 0.19 -7.98 13.04
C LEU A 229 0.83 -7.17 14.20
N GLU A 230 1.43 -6.03 13.89
CA GLU A 230 2.06 -5.15 14.88
C GLU A 230 1.04 -4.58 15.86
N GLU A 231 -0.10 -4.07 15.38
CA GLU A 231 -1.16 -3.52 16.22
C GLU A 231 -1.77 -4.60 17.14
N THR A 232 -1.99 -5.82 16.63
CA THR A 232 -2.56 -6.92 17.43
C THR A 232 -1.60 -7.34 18.54
N ALA A 233 -0.29 -7.29 18.30
CA ALA A 233 0.72 -7.58 19.31
C ALA A 233 0.73 -6.55 20.46
N LEU A 234 0.22 -5.35 20.25
CA LEU A 234 0.13 -4.30 21.28
C LEU A 234 -1.11 -4.43 22.19
N LEU A 235 -2.10 -5.27 21.85
CA LEU A 235 -3.30 -5.48 22.67
C LEU A 235 -2.90 -6.00 24.07
N LYS A 236 -3.44 -5.38 25.14
CA LYS A 236 -2.93 -5.58 26.52
C LYS A 236 -3.34 -6.90 27.18
N ASP A 237 -4.43 -7.54 26.76
CA ASP A 237 -5.17 -8.47 27.62
C ASP A 237 -4.77 -9.96 27.53
N SER A 238 -3.93 -10.39 26.59
CA SER A 238 -3.54 -11.79 26.48
C SER A 238 -2.06 -11.99 26.14
N LYS A 239 -1.50 -13.10 26.64
CA LYS A 239 -0.15 -13.56 26.25
C LYS A 239 -0.15 -14.27 24.90
N VAL A 240 -1.31 -14.69 24.44
CA VAL A 240 -1.51 -15.40 23.16
C VAL A 240 -2.51 -14.63 22.34
N VAL A 241 -2.12 -14.27 21.13
CA VAL A 241 -3.00 -13.57 20.16
C VAL A 241 -3.92 -14.58 19.49
N THR A 242 -5.22 -14.42 19.68
CA THR A 242 -6.24 -15.29 19.08
C THR A 242 -6.89 -14.65 17.85
N PRO A 243 -7.56 -15.44 16.96
CA PRO A 243 -8.36 -14.86 15.88
C PRO A 243 -9.45 -13.88 16.36
N GLU A 244 -10.01 -14.11 17.55
CA GLU A 244 -10.99 -13.22 18.16
C GLU A 244 -10.41 -11.84 18.50
N ASP A 245 -9.14 -11.78 18.93
CA ASP A 245 -8.45 -10.51 19.18
C ASP A 245 -8.29 -9.71 17.90
N ILE A 246 -7.94 -10.39 16.79
CA ILE A 246 -7.82 -9.80 15.45
C ILE A 246 -9.17 -9.26 14.98
N HIS A 247 -10.24 -10.04 15.12
CA HIS A 247 -11.59 -9.61 14.77
C HIS A 247 -12.01 -8.37 15.57
N THR A 248 -11.67 -8.33 16.85
CA THR A 248 -11.98 -7.19 17.72
C THR A 248 -11.25 -5.94 17.25
N LEU A 249 -9.93 -6.03 17.03
CA LEU A 249 -9.11 -4.91 16.56
C LEU A 249 -9.62 -4.35 15.23
N VAL A 250 -9.82 -5.23 14.24
CA VAL A 250 -10.26 -4.78 12.91
C VAL A 250 -11.68 -4.26 12.93
N SER A 251 -12.56 -4.83 13.77
CA SER A 251 -13.91 -4.33 13.98
C SER A 251 -13.92 -2.92 14.58
N GLU A 252 -13.04 -2.62 15.53
CA GLU A 252 -12.89 -1.29 16.11
C GLU A 252 -12.34 -0.28 15.10
N LYS A 253 -11.38 -0.73 14.27
CA LYS A 253 -10.73 0.11 13.26
C LYS A 253 -11.65 0.46 12.09
N THR A 254 -12.44 -0.51 11.62
CA THR A 254 -13.30 -0.35 10.44
C THR A 254 -14.74 0.01 10.78
N GLN A 255 -15.13 -0.05 12.05
CA GLN A 255 -16.51 0.04 12.52
C GLN A 255 -17.44 -1.03 11.92
N ILE A 256 -16.89 -2.10 11.34
CA ILE A 256 -17.64 -3.22 10.78
C ILE A 256 -17.64 -4.37 11.77
N PRO A 257 -18.79 -4.93 12.16
CA PRO A 257 -18.85 -6.11 13.03
C PRO A 257 -18.21 -7.32 12.32
N ILE A 258 -17.10 -7.85 12.88
CA ILE A 258 -16.34 -8.98 12.33
C ILE A 258 -16.32 -10.13 13.36
N GLY A 259 -16.27 -11.37 12.89
CA GLY A 259 -16.22 -12.56 13.74
C GLY A 259 -17.58 -13.04 14.23
N LYS A 260 -17.64 -13.67 15.41
CA LYS A 260 -18.86 -14.19 15.99
C LYS A 260 -19.82 -13.07 16.36
N ILE A 261 -21.12 -13.31 16.13
CA ILE A 261 -22.17 -12.36 16.48
C ILE A 261 -22.15 -12.13 17.99
N ARG A 262 -21.86 -10.90 18.42
CA ARG A 262 -21.94 -10.50 19.84
C ARG A 262 -23.40 -10.34 20.28
N SER A 263 -23.66 -10.46 21.58
CA SER A 263 -25.04 -10.36 22.12
C SER A 263 -25.73 -9.07 21.68
N GLN A 264 -25.05 -7.94 21.72
CA GLN A 264 -25.59 -6.65 21.27
C GLN A 264 -25.93 -6.63 19.77
N GLU A 265 -25.06 -7.18 18.92
CA GLU A 265 -25.31 -7.28 17.48
C GLU A 265 -26.48 -8.20 17.19
N LYS A 266 -26.62 -9.29 17.96
CA LYS A 266 -27.76 -10.22 17.86
C LYS A 266 -29.06 -9.51 18.14
N GLU A 267 -29.15 -8.70 19.19
CA GLU A 267 -30.33 -7.90 19.52
C GLU A 267 -30.65 -6.91 18.39
N ILE A 268 -29.65 -6.16 17.90
CA ILE A 268 -29.85 -5.24 16.76
C ILE A 268 -30.40 -5.99 15.55
N LEU A 269 -29.85 -7.15 15.19
CA LEU A 269 -30.30 -7.93 14.04
C LEU A 269 -31.70 -8.52 14.20
N LEU A 270 -32.07 -8.87 15.41
CA LEU A 270 -33.44 -9.37 15.72
C LEU A 270 -34.46 -8.23 15.59
N ASP A 271 -34.16 -7.06 16.12
CA ASP A 271 -35.05 -5.90 16.17
C ASP A 271 -34.85 -4.92 15.01
N LEU A 272 -34.02 -5.28 14.00
CA LEU A 272 -33.61 -4.39 12.93
C LEU A 272 -34.79 -3.76 12.17
N GLU A 273 -35.83 -4.55 11.91
CA GLU A 273 -37.04 -4.08 11.26
C GLU A 273 -37.72 -2.97 12.08
N ALA A 274 -37.92 -3.22 13.38
CA ALA A 274 -38.55 -2.26 14.28
C ALA A 274 -37.72 -0.99 14.45
N ILE A 275 -36.39 -1.10 14.45
CA ILE A 275 -35.44 0.03 14.53
C ILE A 275 -35.54 0.88 13.28
N LEU A 276 -35.48 0.25 12.10
CA LEU A 276 -35.51 0.97 10.80
C LEU A 276 -36.90 1.63 10.59
N GLN A 277 -38.00 0.99 10.99
CA GLN A 277 -39.34 1.54 10.87
C GLN A 277 -39.60 2.79 11.72
N LYS A 278 -38.82 3.02 12.77
CA LYS A 278 -38.89 4.27 13.55
C LYS A 278 -38.48 5.49 12.73
N ARG A 279 -37.59 5.31 11.74
CA ARG A 279 -37.08 6.36 10.93
C ARG A 279 -37.68 6.37 9.50
N VAL A 280 -37.95 5.21 8.94
CA VAL A 280 -38.48 5.03 7.58
C VAL A 280 -39.91 4.53 7.68
N VAL A 281 -40.88 5.40 7.39
CA VAL A 281 -42.31 5.10 7.50
C VAL A 281 -42.85 4.61 6.15
N GLY A 282 -43.69 3.57 6.16
CA GLY A 282 -44.42 3.10 4.99
C GLY A 282 -43.59 2.31 3.96
N GLN A 283 -42.45 1.70 4.38
CA GLN A 283 -41.60 0.86 3.53
C GLN A 283 -41.37 -0.54 4.15
N GLU A 284 -42.40 -1.14 4.72
CA GLU A 284 -42.30 -2.36 5.54
C GLU A 284 -41.72 -3.54 4.75
N GLU A 285 -42.13 -3.71 3.49
CA GLU A 285 -41.67 -4.82 2.65
C GLU A 285 -40.16 -4.67 2.31
N ALA A 286 -39.70 -3.46 1.94
CA ALA A 286 -38.33 -3.19 1.67
C ALA A 286 -37.44 -3.39 2.90
N ILE A 287 -37.86 -2.90 4.05
CA ILE A 287 -37.16 -3.06 5.33
C ILE A 287 -37.06 -4.54 5.72
N LYS A 288 -38.13 -5.33 5.55
CA LYS A 288 -38.15 -6.76 5.82
C LYS A 288 -37.15 -7.52 4.94
N GLU A 289 -37.11 -7.23 3.65
CA GLU A 289 -36.15 -7.85 2.70
C GLU A 289 -34.70 -7.52 3.06
N ILE A 290 -34.39 -6.26 3.36
CA ILE A 290 -33.05 -5.83 3.77
C ILE A 290 -32.64 -6.55 5.06
N SER A 291 -33.50 -6.53 6.08
CA SER A 291 -33.24 -7.14 7.38
C SER A 291 -33.02 -8.65 7.27
N SER A 292 -33.81 -9.31 6.44
CA SER A 292 -33.69 -10.74 6.17
C SER A 292 -32.37 -11.08 5.44
N ALA A 293 -31.97 -10.26 4.47
CA ALA A 293 -30.71 -10.44 3.76
C ALA A 293 -29.50 -10.27 4.68
N LEU A 294 -29.50 -9.25 5.53
CA LEU A 294 -28.43 -9.02 6.50
C LEU A 294 -28.34 -10.15 7.54
N ARG A 295 -29.45 -10.61 8.07
CA ARG A 295 -29.48 -11.77 8.97
C ARG A 295 -28.89 -13.02 8.32
N ARG A 296 -29.28 -13.33 7.07
CA ARG A 296 -28.70 -14.46 6.30
C ARG A 296 -27.21 -14.32 6.09
N ALA A 297 -26.74 -13.13 5.71
CA ALA A 297 -25.33 -12.88 5.48
C ALA A 297 -24.48 -13.06 6.76
N ARG A 298 -24.98 -12.56 7.90
CA ARG A 298 -24.26 -12.64 9.18
C ARG A 298 -24.26 -14.03 9.82
N THR A 299 -25.30 -14.82 9.60
CA THR A 299 -25.35 -16.21 10.12
C THR A 299 -24.48 -17.20 9.35
N GLY A 300 -23.76 -16.75 8.30
CA GLY A 300 -22.86 -17.60 7.54
C GLY A 300 -23.53 -18.62 6.61
N VAL A 301 -24.85 -18.52 6.43
CA VAL A 301 -25.59 -19.39 5.49
C VAL A 301 -25.24 -19.11 4.03
N GLN A 302 -24.70 -17.93 3.74
CA GLN A 302 -24.18 -17.60 2.40
C GLN A 302 -22.70 -17.94 2.28
N THR A 303 -22.38 -18.90 1.44
CA THR A 303 -21.00 -19.31 1.08
C THR A 303 -20.39 -18.44 -0.03
N ARG A 304 -21.09 -17.43 -0.54
CA ARG A 304 -20.61 -16.61 -1.66
C ARG A 304 -19.62 -15.54 -1.18
N LYS A 305 -18.51 -15.41 -1.90
CA LYS A 305 -17.60 -14.26 -1.79
C LYS A 305 -18.32 -13.04 -2.38
N GLY A 306 -18.54 -11.99 -1.60
CA GLY A 306 -19.22 -10.77 -2.06
C GLY A 306 -19.81 -9.96 -0.91
N PRO A 307 -20.51 -8.85 -1.23
CA PRO A 307 -21.16 -8.00 -0.23
C PRO A 307 -22.27 -8.76 0.52
N MET A 308 -22.60 -8.30 1.72
CA MET A 308 -23.68 -8.89 2.52
C MET A 308 -25.04 -8.87 1.83
N GLY A 309 -25.25 -7.90 0.93
CA GLY A 309 -26.43 -7.76 0.10
C GLY A 309 -26.24 -6.73 -0.98
N SER A 310 -26.92 -6.91 -2.10
CA SER A 310 -27.04 -5.93 -3.18
C SER A 310 -28.52 -5.65 -3.39
N PHE A 311 -28.91 -4.38 -3.27
CA PHE A 311 -30.30 -3.98 -3.33
C PHE A 311 -30.50 -2.93 -4.41
N LEU A 312 -31.56 -3.07 -5.20
CA LEU A 312 -32.02 -2.09 -6.16
C LEU A 312 -33.31 -1.45 -5.64
N PHE A 313 -33.21 -0.16 -5.27
CA PHE A 313 -34.37 0.61 -4.82
C PHE A 313 -35.02 1.31 -6.01
N LEU A 314 -36.23 0.94 -6.37
CA LEU A 314 -37.03 1.54 -7.44
C LEU A 314 -38.19 2.33 -6.84
N GLY A 315 -38.43 3.52 -7.38
CA GLY A 315 -39.54 4.36 -6.96
C GLY A 315 -39.32 5.85 -7.27
N PRO A 316 -40.37 6.67 -7.21
CA PRO A 316 -40.28 8.11 -7.45
C PRO A 316 -39.41 8.83 -6.41
N THR A 317 -39.09 10.10 -6.67
CA THR A 317 -38.35 10.93 -5.70
C THR A 317 -39.16 11.15 -4.44
N GLY A 318 -38.50 11.16 -3.26
CA GLY A 318 -39.13 11.45 -1.99
C GLY A 318 -39.75 10.25 -1.23
N VAL A 319 -39.74 9.02 -1.81
CA VAL A 319 -40.33 7.83 -1.14
C VAL A 319 -39.44 7.18 -0.09
N GLY A 320 -38.30 7.75 0.23
CA GLY A 320 -37.42 7.27 1.33
C GLY A 320 -36.27 6.34 0.91
N LYS A 321 -35.96 6.18 -0.38
CA LYS A 321 -34.86 5.30 -0.85
C LYS A 321 -33.51 5.60 -0.17
N THR A 322 -33.08 6.86 -0.23
CA THR A 322 -31.83 7.32 0.39
C THR A 322 -31.91 7.28 1.91
N GLU A 323 -33.07 7.59 2.48
CA GLU A 323 -33.28 7.58 3.92
C GLU A 323 -33.18 6.16 4.49
N THR A 324 -33.67 5.15 3.75
CA THR A 324 -33.50 3.74 4.12
C THR A 324 -32.01 3.35 4.18
N ALA A 325 -31.20 3.79 3.21
CA ALA A 325 -29.75 3.52 3.23
C ALA A 325 -29.06 4.21 4.41
N LYS A 326 -29.41 5.45 4.71
CA LYS A 326 -28.88 6.19 5.86
C LYS A 326 -29.29 5.55 7.19
N ALA A 327 -30.55 5.22 7.35
CA ALA A 327 -31.06 4.52 8.55
C ALA A 327 -30.34 3.19 8.79
N LEU A 328 -30.07 2.45 7.71
CA LEU A 328 -29.31 1.21 7.77
C LEU A 328 -27.87 1.43 8.21
N ALA A 329 -27.19 2.44 7.64
CA ALA A 329 -25.82 2.77 7.99
C ALA A 329 -25.69 3.20 9.46
N GLU A 330 -26.58 4.06 9.94
CA GLU A 330 -26.60 4.49 11.34
C GLU A 330 -26.84 3.29 12.29
N THR A 331 -27.81 2.44 11.96
CA THR A 331 -28.19 1.32 12.83
C THR A 331 -27.13 0.23 12.88
N TYR A 332 -26.58 -0.16 11.74
CA TYR A 332 -25.67 -1.31 11.63
C TYR A 332 -24.20 -0.92 11.72
N PHE A 333 -23.81 0.21 11.11
CA PHE A 333 -22.44 0.73 11.09
C PHE A 333 -22.23 1.92 12.03
N LYS A 334 -23.22 2.25 12.89
CA LYS A 334 -23.18 3.27 13.94
C LYS A 334 -22.98 4.72 13.47
N SER A 335 -22.90 4.99 12.17
CA SER A 335 -22.83 6.34 11.62
C SER A 335 -23.37 6.39 10.20
N GLU A 336 -24.09 7.48 9.89
CA GLU A 336 -24.48 7.80 8.51
C GLU A 336 -23.29 8.12 7.61
N GLU A 337 -22.17 8.56 8.19
CA GLU A 337 -20.95 8.90 7.45
C GLU A 337 -20.25 7.66 6.87
N ASN A 338 -20.62 6.46 7.35
CA ASN A 338 -20.10 5.19 6.83
C ASN A 338 -20.78 4.78 5.50
N ILE A 339 -21.33 5.74 4.74
CA ILE A 339 -21.87 5.56 3.41
C ILE A 339 -20.92 6.19 2.38
N ILE A 340 -20.48 5.41 1.42
CA ILE A 340 -19.86 5.95 0.21
C ILE A 340 -20.98 6.21 -0.80
N ARG A 341 -21.22 7.50 -1.09
CA ARG A 341 -22.24 7.92 -2.05
C ARG A 341 -21.60 8.34 -3.37
N LEU A 342 -21.98 7.70 -4.46
CA LEU A 342 -21.65 8.09 -5.81
C LEU A 342 -22.91 8.59 -6.50
N ASP A 343 -22.98 9.88 -6.77
CA ASP A 343 -24.11 10.47 -7.50
C ASP A 343 -23.79 10.43 -8.99
N MET A 344 -24.39 9.46 -9.70
CA MET A 344 -24.11 9.26 -11.13
C MET A 344 -24.56 10.42 -12.02
N SER A 345 -25.30 11.40 -11.48
CA SER A 345 -25.61 12.64 -12.22
C SER A 345 -24.40 13.57 -12.35
N GLU A 346 -23.41 13.41 -11.49
CA GLU A 346 -22.14 14.17 -11.54
C GLU A 346 -21.14 13.57 -12.55
N PHE A 347 -21.35 12.32 -12.97
CA PHE A 347 -20.44 11.58 -13.88
C PHE A 347 -21.06 11.42 -15.29
N GLN A 348 -21.56 12.50 -15.87
CA GLN A 348 -22.22 12.45 -17.19
C GLN A 348 -21.23 12.51 -18.37
N ARG A 349 -19.99 12.92 -18.15
CA ARG A 349 -18.93 13.02 -19.16
C ARG A 349 -17.75 12.16 -18.76
N ILE A 350 -17.00 11.67 -19.76
CA ILE A 350 -15.77 10.89 -19.52
C ILE A 350 -14.73 11.70 -18.73
N GLU A 351 -14.72 13.03 -18.91
CA GLU A 351 -13.83 13.97 -18.21
C GLU A 351 -14.13 14.09 -16.70
N ASP A 352 -15.33 13.67 -16.26
CA ASP A 352 -15.75 13.72 -14.85
C ASP A 352 -15.32 12.47 -14.07
N ILE A 353 -14.61 11.51 -14.70
CA ILE A 353 -14.21 10.21 -14.11
C ILE A 353 -12.72 10.21 -13.69
N GLU A 354 -11.97 11.31 -13.92
CA GLU A 354 -10.54 11.44 -13.56
C GLU A 354 -10.30 11.79 -12.08
#